data_5d1f03330b3821f73d8575d636b75a2f
#
_entry.id   5d1f03330b3821f73d8575d636b75a2f
#
_cell.length_a   1.000
_cell.length_b   1.000
_cell.length_c   1.000
_cell.angle_alpha   90.00
_cell.angle_beta   90.00
_cell.angle_gamma   90.00
#
_symmetry.space_group_name_H-M   'P 1'
#
loop_
_entity.id
_entity.type
_entity.pdbx_description
1 polymer ?
#
loop_
_entity_poly.entity_id
_entity_poly.type
_entity_poly.pdbx_seq_one_letter_code
_entity_poly.pdbx_strand_id
1 'polypeptide(L)'
;MPEKHNAERRERYTKAVEQLGNASAPVRLGGVYTLVSLVDEWLREENIEYNERIAEGQVIINILCAYIRSPFALTSHYDELTQDSPTAEGLYKNREQEFYIDKAEFKSEADIRLSILKEIHRRLQGPDENTPGAWSDFEYDFSGSIFFYPVDLTRSYYAKPVNFSGSAYWDEADFSYSTYMDEVYFSESSYQGRAGFNGSIYQGEAVFRGSTYRGSAGFARSTYRGGAYFTGSTYLSEAVFRGSVYRCAAAFNNSAYQYWVDLRGSTYQGAADFGGSTYQYWADFRGSTYRRWAYFNDSICCGWAGLSHSVYEGEADFSGSVFCGALNFGTDFFGKPFPSRFVQNAPCFVAENDALATLFGSSSNNFVVEDSGYPVSLGANGLPLGCGF
;
A
#
# COMPACT_ATOMS: atom_id res chain seq x y z
N MET A 1 16.27 -35.28 -30.11
CA MET A 1 16.18 -33.79 -30.30
C MET A 1 15.84 -33.06 -29.01
N PRO A 2 14.92 -33.48 -28.11
CA PRO A 2 14.60 -32.76 -26.88
C PRO A 2 15.81 -32.59 -25.95
N GLU A 3 16.61 -33.65 -25.74
CA GLU A 3 17.77 -33.62 -24.86
C GLU A 3 18.85 -32.60 -25.25
N LYS A 4 19.07 -32.43 -26.56
CA LYS A 4 20.03 -31.43 -27.06
C LYS A 4 19.57 -29.99 -26.81
N HIS A 5 18.27 -29.74 -26.98
CA HIS A 5 17.68 -28.41 -26.71
C HIS A 5 17.73 -28.05 -25.22
N ASN A 6 17.50 -29.02 -24.35
CA ASN A 6 17.61 -28.83 -22.90
C ASN A 6 19.08 -28.59 -22.46
N ALA A 7 20.05 -29.27 -23.08
CA ALA A 7 21.45 -29.03 -22.80
C ALA A 7 21.90 -27.62 -23.22
N GLU A 8 21.46 -27.15 -24.40
CA GLU A 8 21.73 -25.78 -24.89
C GLU A 8 21.08 -24.71 -24.00
N ARG A 9 19.85 -24.93 -23.51
CA ARG A 9 19.20 -24.01 -22.56
C ARG A 9 19.94 -23.93 -21.24
N ARG A 10 20.40 -25.07 -20.70
CA ARG A 10 21.19 -25.12 -19.44
C ARG A 10 22.54 -24.41 -19.58
N GLU A 11 23.22 -24.57 -20.70
CA GLU A 11 24.48 -23.86 -20.97
C GLU A 11 24.25 -22.35 -21.02
N ARG A 12 23.23 -21.89 -21.74
CA ARG A 12 22.84 -20.47 -21.83
C ARG A 12 22.45 -19.92 -20.48
N TYR A 13 21.70 -20.66 -19.66
CA TYR A 13 21.35 -20.30 -18.30
C TYR A 13 22.59 -20.12 -17.43
N THR A 14 23.50 -21.10 -17.39
CA THR A 14 24.73 -21.01 -16.59
C THR A 14 25.55 -19.79 -16.98
N LYS A 15 25.73 -19.57 -18.28
CA LYS A 15 26.47 -18.40 -18.80
C LYS A 15 25.78 -17.07 -18.45
N ALA A 16 24.46 -17.00 -18.53
CA ALA A 16 23.71 -15.80 -18.18
C ALA A 16 23.81 -15.48 -16.68
N VAL A 17 23.77 -16.49 -15.80
CA VAL A 17 23.99 -16.31 -14.35
C VAL A 17 25.42 -15.82 -14.07
N GLU A 18 26.44 -16.38 -14.73
CA GLU A 18 27.82 -15.88 -14.63
C GLU A 18 27.93 -14.42 -15.09
N GLN A 19 27.21 -14.05 -16.15
CA GLN A 19 27.18 -12.67 -16.63
C GLN A 19 26.57 -11.70 -15.62
N LEU A 20 25.56 -12.09 -14.83
CA LEU A 20 25.00 -11.24 -13.76
C LEU A 20 26.03 -10.85 -12.69
N GLY A 21 27.01 -11.71 -12.43
CA GLY A 21 28.12 -11.44 -11.50
C GLY A 21 29.28 -10.64 -12.09
N ASN A 22 29.21 -10.21 -13.35
CA ASN A 22 30.32 -9.54 -14.01
C ASN A 22 30.48 -8.08 -13.56
N ALA A 23 31.72 -7.59 -13.48
CA ALA A 23 31.98 -6.19 -13.16
C ALA A 23 31.44 -5.21 -14.21
N SER A 24 31.39 -5.62 -15.49
CA SER A 24 30.90 -4.78 -16.60
C SER A 24 29.39 -4.73 -16.65
N ALA A 25 28.78 -3.55 -16.49
CA ALA A 25 27.34 -3.35 -16.56
C ALA A 25 26.71 -3.84 -17.90
N PRO A 26 27.29 -3.58 -19.10
CA PRO A 26 26.77 -4.16 -20.34
C PRO A 26 26.75 -5.69 -20.36
N VAL A 27 27.71 -6.35 -19.71
CA VAL A 27 27.74 -7.83 -19.61
C VAL A 27 26.62 -8.31 -18.69
N ARG A 28 26.42 -7.67 -17.51
CA ARG A 28 25.29 -7.96 -16.61
C ARG A 28 23.95 -7.80 -17.32
N LEU A 29 23.77 -6.73 -18.06
CA LEU A 29 22.53 -6.47 -18.83
C LEU A 29 22.30 -7.54 -19.92
N GLY A 30 23.36 -8.02 -20.58
CA GLY A 30 23.28 -9.15 -21.51
C GLY A 30 22.80 -10.43 -20.83
N GLY A 31 23.25 -10.69 -19.60
CA GLY A 31 22.78 -11.79 -18.75
C GLY A 31 21.29 -11.67 -18.45
N VAL A 32 20.80 -10.47 -18.06
CA VAL A 32 19.38 -10.20 -17.82
C VAL A 32 18.53 -10.57 -19.03
N TYR A 33 18.84 -10.04 -20.21
CA TYR A 33 18.04 -10.31 -21.41
C TYR A 33 18.11 -11.77 -21.86
N THR A 34 19.22 -12.46 -21.61
CA THR A 34 19.34 -13.89 -21.87
C THR A 34 18.41 -14.68 -20.95
N LEU A 35 18.36 -14.37 -19.66
CA LEU A 35 17.45 -15.00 -18.70
C LEU A 35 15.99 -14.74 -19.04
N VAL A 36 15.65 -13.50 -19.37
CA VAL A 36 14.30 -13.12 -19.82
C VAL A 36 13.87 -13.94 -21.06
N SER A 37 14.75 -14.05 -22.06
CA SER A 37 14.48 -14.85 -23.26
C SER A 37 14.26 -16.33 -22.94
N LEU A 38 15.03 -16.88 -22.00
CA LEU A 38 14.88 -18.28 -21.57
C LEU A 38 13.52 -18.55 -20.90
N VAL A 39 13.00 -17.62 -20.07
CA VAL A 39 11.63 -17.76 -19.52
C VAL A 39 10.60 -17.80 -20.64
N ASP A 40 10.70 -16.85 -21.60
CA ASP A 40 9.77 -16.82 -22.74
C ASP A 40 9.87 -18.07 -23.60
N GLU A 41 11.06 -18.65 -23.76
CA GLU A 41 11.27 -19.91 -24.49
C GLU A 41 10.65 -21.11 -23.75
N TRP A 42 10.78 -21.18 -22.40
CA TRP A 42 10.13 -22.20 -21.60
C TRP A 42 8.61 -22.15 -21.74
N LEU A 43 8.03 -20.96 -21.64
CA LEU A 43 6.58 -20.79 -21.74
C LEU A 43 6.00 -21.18 -23.11
N ARG A 44 6.79 -21.05 -24.19
CA ARG A 44 6.39 -21.43 -25.58
C ARG A 44 6.56 -22.91 -25.91
N GLU A 45 7.19 -23.70 -25.04
CA GLU A 45 7.50 -25.12 -25.30
C GLU A 45 6.27 -26.00 -25.10
N GLU A 46 5.44 -26.15 -26.15
CA GLU A 46 4.15 -26.87 -26.11
C GLU A 46 4.29 -28.39 -25.82
N ASN A 47 5.47 -28.97 -26.02
CA ASN A 47 5.73 -30.40 -25.78
C ASN A 47 5.99 -30.73 -24.29
N ILE A 48 6.05 -29.73 -23.43
CA ILE A 48 6.25 -29.85 -21.98
C ILE A 48 4.97 -29.43 -21.26
N GLU A 49 4.59 -30.17 -20.21
CA GLU A 49 3.44 -29.84 -19.38
C GLU A 49 3.53 -28.42 -18.81
N TYR A 50 2.39 -27.73 -18.72
CA TYR A 50 2.35 -26.33 -18.29
C TYR A 50 3.02 -26.10 -16.94
N ASN A 51 2.74 -26.95 -15.94
CA ASN A 51 3.31 -26.81 -14.61
C ASN A 51 4.84 -26.98 -14.61
N GLU A 52 5.38 -27.84 -15.48
CA GLU A 52 6.83 -28.02 -15.63
C GLU A 52 7.46 -26.78 -16.29
N ARG A 53 6.81 -26.20 -17.31
CA ARG A 53 7.26 -24.92 -17.91
C ARG A 53 7.30 -23.78 -16.90
N ILE A 54 6.27 -23.66 -16.07
CA ILE A 54 6.21 -22.68 -14.99
C ILE A 54 7.31 -22.95 -13.97
N ALA A 55 7.55 -24.19 -13.56
CA ALA A 55 8.60 -24.51 -12.59
C ALA A 55 10.00 -24.11 -13.09
N GLU A 56 10.32 -24.40 -14.35
CA GLU A 56 11.60 -24.01 -14.97
C GLU A 56 11.73 -22.49 -15.12
N GLY A 57 10.64 -21.81 -15.53
CA GLY A 57 10.60 -20.35 -15.58
C GLY A 57 10.76 -19.71 -14.21
N GLN A 58 10.13 -20.29 -13.18
CA GLN A 58 10.19 -19.79 -11.79
C GLN A 58 11.63 -19.77 -11.24
N VAL A 59 12.46 -20.75 -11.58
CA VAL A 59 13.89 -20.75 -11.17
C VAL A 59 14.58 -19.48 -11.68
N ILE A 60 14.29 -19.08 -12.92
CA ILE A 60 14.88 -17.88 -13.52
C ILE A 60 14.31 -16.61 -12.88
N ILE A 61 13.00 -16.55 -12.67
CA ILE A 61 12.34 -15.44 -11.97
C ILE A 61 12.94 -15.23 -10.57
N ASN A 62 13.18 -16.33 -9.83
CA ASN A 62 13.80 -16.27 -8.51
C ASN A 62 15.20 -15.65 -8.55
N ILE A 63 16.00 -15.91 -9.60
CA ILE A 63 17.31 -15.28 -9.77
C ILE A 63 17.18 -13.79 -10.06
N LEU A 64 16.26 -13.40 -10.93
CA LEU A 64 16.03 -11.98 -11.22
C LEU A 64 15.57 -11.22 -9.98
N CYS A 65 14.66 -11.80 -9.17
CA CYS A 65 14.26 -11.24 -7.90
C CYS A 65 15.41 -11.18 -6.89
N ALA A 66 16.24 -12.23 -6.81
CA ALA A 66 17.41 -12.28 -5.93
C ALA A 66 18.44 -11.20 -6.32
N TYR A 67 18.60 -10.90 -7.61
CA TYR A 67 19.45 -9.80 -8.06
C TYR A 67 18.92 -8.44 -7.54
N ILE A 68 17.63 -8.20 -7.62
CA ILE A 68 16.97 -6.98 -7.07
C ILE A 68 17.21 -6.87 -5.57
N ARG A 69 17.10 -7.98 -4.82
CA ARG A 69 17.32 -8.03 -3.36
C ARG A 69 18.79 -7.94 -2.95
N SER A 70 19.73 -8.17 -3.87
CA SER A 70 21.14 -8.19 -3.53
C SER A 70 21.62 -6.85 -2.97
N PRO A 71 22.43 -6.83 -1.90
CA PRO A 71 22.97 -5.59 -1.36
C PRO A 71 23.82 -4.86 -2.40
N PHE A 72 23.72 -3.54 -2.41
CA PHE A 72 24.58 -2.69 -3.22
C PHE A 72 25.19 -1.60 -2.34
N ALA A 73 26.50 -1.61 -2.18
CA ALA A 73 27.19 -0.79 -1.18
C ALA A 73 26.96 0.72 -1.36
N LEU A 74 26.90 1.19 -2.61
CA LEU A 74 26.73 2.62 -2.90
C LEU A 74 25.33 3.16 -2.57
N THR A 75 24.38 2.32 -2.20
CA THR A 75 23.08 2.81 -1.69
C THR A 75 23.25 3.64 -0.41
N SER A 76 24.27 3.37 0.41
CA SER A 76 24.57 4.20 1.59
C SER A 76 24.97 5.65 1.25
N HIS A 77 25.31 5.94 0.02
CA HIS A 77 25.71 7.27 -0.49
C HIS A 77 24.60 7.92 -1.35
N TYR A 78 23.37 7.43 -1.29
CA TYR A 78 22.24 7.85 -2.13
C TYR A 78 22.06 9.36 -2.17
N ASP A 79 22.00 10.00 -1.00
CA ASP A 79 21.72 11.45 -0.88
C ASP A 79 22.75 12.31 -1.62
N GLU A 80 23.99 11.86 -1.69
CA GLU A 80 25.04 12.56 -2.42
C GLU A 80 25.10 12.16 -3.91
N LEU A 81 25.00 10.85 -4.19
CA LEU A 81 25.12 10.35 -5.58
C LEU A 81 23.94 10.77 -6.47
N THR A 82 22.82 11.19 -5.88
CA THR A 82 21.68 11.79 -6.59
C THR A 82 21.90 13.27 -6.94
N GLN A 83 22.87 13.97 -6.31
CA GLN A 83 23.22 15.36 -6.62
C GLN A 83 24.03 15.44 -7.91
N ASP A 84 24.04 16.61 -8.57
CA ASP A 84 24.80 16.83 -9.79
C ASP A 84 26.32 16.90 -9.57
N SER A 85 26.74 17.33 -8.38
CA SER A 85 28.14 17.48 -8.00
C SER A 85 28.33 17.18 -6.51
N PRO A 86 29.57 16.84 -6.07
CA PRO A 86 29.85 16.62 -4.66
C PRO A 86 29.50 17.83 -3.80
N THR A 87 28.95 17.59 -2.63
CA THR A 87 28.65 18.66 -1.68
C THR A 87 29.90 19.10 -0.92
N ALA A 88 29.95 20.36 -0.50
CA ALA A 88 31.13 20.94 0.18
C ALA A 88 31.43 20.28 1.55
N GLU A 89 30.45 19.64 2.17
CA GLU A 89 30.54 19.02 3.50
C GLU A 89 30.29 17.50 3.47
N GLY A 90 30.10 16.92 2.28
CA GLY A 90 29.70 15.53 2.11
C GLY A 90 30.85 14.52 2.13
N LEU A 91 30.50 13.25 1.92
CA LEU A 91 31.44 12.12 1.87
C LEU A 91 32.52 12.27 0.78
N TYR A 92 32.17 12.95 -0.30
CA TYR A 92 33.06 13.17 -1.46
C TYR A 92 33.79 14.51 -1.43
N LYS A 93 33.81 15.21 -0.30
CA LYS A 93 34.57 16.46 -0.14
C LYS A 93 36.05 16.26 -0.57
N ASN A 94 36.51 17.06 -1.54
CA ASN A 94 37.83 16.96 -2.15
C ASN A 94 38.14 15.62 -2.87
N ARG A 95 37.13 14.83 -3.20
CA ARG A 95 37.21 13.55 -3.92
C ARG A 95 36.32 13.52 -5.16
N GLU A 96 36.36 14.59 -5.94
CA GLU A 96 35.48 14.79 -7.10
C GLU A 96 35.56 13.65 -8.14
N GLN A 97 36.76 13.15 -8.41
CA GLN A 97 36.94 12.04 -9.36
C GLN A 97 36.26 10.75 -8.85
N GLU A 98 36.40 10.46 -7.58
CA GLU A 98 35.74 9.29 -6.94
C GLU A 98 34.21 9.43 -6.97
N PHE A 99 33.68 10.63 -6.71
CA PHE A 99 32.26 10.91 -6.84
C PHE A 99 31.72 10.55 -8.22
N TYR A 100 32.37 10.97 -9.30
CA TYR A 100 31.88 10.69 -10.64
C TYR A 100 32.02 9.21 -11.02
N ILE A 101 33.01 8.50 -10.51
CA ILE A 101 33.18 7.05 -10.69
C ILE A 101 32.02 6.32 -9.98
N ASP A 102 31.79 6.60 -8.72
CA ASP A 102 30.76 5.98 -7.91
C ASP A 102 29.35 6.32 -8.43
N LYS A 103 29.14 7.58 -8.87
CA LYS A 103 27.90 8.00 -9.50
C LYS A 103 27.61 7.25 -10.80
N ALA A 104 28.62 7.01 -11.62
CA ALA A 104 28.47 6.24 -12.86
C ALA A 104 28.14 4.77 -12.56
N GLU A 105 28.76 4.16 -11.54
CA GLU A 105 28.46 2.80 -11.09
C GLU A 105 27.06 2.71 -10.50
N PHE A 106 26.69 3.67 -9.62
CA PHE A 106 25.37 3.78 -9.03
C PHE A 106 24.26 3.84 -10.08
N LYS A 107 24.43 4.70 -11.09
CA LYS A 107 23.49 4.82 -12.20
C LYS A 107 23.42 3.54 -13.04
N SER A 108 24.57 2.93 -13.33
CA SER A 108 24.63 1.68 -14.11
C SER A 108 23.90 0.53 -13.39
N GLU A 109 24.04 0.41 -12.07
CA GLU A 109 23.33 -0.61 -11.29
C GLU A 109 21.82 -0.33 -11.26
N ALA A 110 21.41 0.94 -11.09
CA ALA A 110 20.00 1.33 -11.18
C ALA A 110 19.41 0.96 -12.55
N ASP A 111 20.11 1.20 -13.65
CA ASP A 111 19.66 0.88 -15.01
C ASP A 111 19.47 -0.64 -15.22
N ILE A 112 20.33 -1.48 -14.61
CA ILE A 112 20.20 -2.94 -14.69
C ILE A 112 18.96 -3.40 -13.92
N ARG A 113 18.78 -2.97 -12.68
CA ARG A 113 17.64 -3.34 -11.84
C ARG A 113 16.33 -2.84 -12.44
N LEU A 114 16.30 -1.62 -12.97
CA LEU A 114 15.17 -1.08 -13.72
C LEU A 114 14.87 -1.91 -14.97
N SER A 115 15.87 -2.42 -15.66
CA SER A 115 15.67 -3.28 -16.83
C SER A 115 15.01 -4.59 -16.44
N ILE A 116 15.40 -5.20 -15.31
CA ILE A 116 14.72 -6.40 -14.77
C ILE A 116 13.26 -6.09 -14.47
N LEU A 117 12.98 -5.01 -13.72
CA LEU A 117 11.61 -4.63 -13.38
C LEU A 117 10.77 -4.32 -14.61
N LYS A 118 11.31 -3.61 -15.61
CA LYS A 118 10.61 -3.32 -16.87
C LYS A 118 10.25 -4.59 -17.66
N GLU A 119 11.15 -5.57 -17.71
CA GLU A 119 10.89 -6.83 -18.40
C GLU A 119 9.83 -7.67 -17.67
N ILE A 120 9.83 -7.68 -16.34
CA ILE A 120 8.78 -8.31 -15.52
C ILE A 120 7.47 -7.54 -15.72
N HIS A 121 7.46 -6.21 -15.53
CA HIS A 121 6.28 -5.35 -15.64
C HIS A 121 5.58 -5.52 -16.99
N ARG A 122 6.31 -5.46 -18.08
CA ARG A 122 5.77 -5.62 -19.43
C ARG A 122 5.05 -6.97 -19.63
N ARG A 123 5.51 -8.03 -18.96
CA ARG A 123 4.94 -9.38 -19.08
C ARG A 123 3.88 -9.71 -18.03
N LEU A 124 3.73 -8.89 -17.02
CA LEU A 124 2.62 -8.92 -16.09
C LEU A 124 1.37 -8.25 -16.64
N GLN A 125 1.53 -7.42 -17.68
CA GLN A 125 0.42 -6.74 -18.34
C GLN A 125 -0.18 -7.62 -19.42
N GLY A 126 -1.49 -7.84 -19.34
CA GLY A 126 -2.30 -8.45 -20.39
C GLY A 126 -2.80 -7.43 -21.41
N PRO A 127 -3.63 -7.86 -22.37
CA PRO A 127 -4.23 -6.96 -23.35
C PRO A 127 -5.18 -5.94 -22.72
N ASP A 128 -5.75 -6.24 -21.55
CA ASP A 128 -6.66 -5.38 -20.79
C ASP A 128 -6.24 -5.35 -19.30
N GLU A 129 -6.70 -4.35 -18.53
CA GLU A 129 -6.32 -4.13 -17.12
C GLU A 129 -6.56 -5.32 -16.18
N ASN A 130 -7.49 -6.24 -16.52
CA ASN A 130 -7.86 -7.39 -15.69
C ASN A 130 -7.51 -8.73 -16.33
N THR A 131 -6.68 -8.72 -17.36
CA THR A 131 -6.25 -9.94 -18.07
C THR A 131 -4.80 -10.26 -17.70
N PRO A 132 -4.47 -11.54 -17.41
CA PRO A 132 -3.11 -11.92 -17.09
C PRO A 132 -2.17 -11.72 -18.27
N GLY A 133 -0.97 -11.25 -18.00
CA GLY A 133 0.15 -11.26 -18.92
C GLY A 133 0.85 -12.63 -18.94
N ALA A 134 1.83 -12.78 -19.80
CA ALA A 134 2.53 -14.05 -19.99
C ALA A 134 3.27 -14.56 -18.73
N TRP A 135 3.63 -13.67 -17.81
CA TRP A 135 4.37 -14.00 -16.60
C TRP A 135 3.53 -13.88 -15.31
N SER A 136 2.22 -13.75 -15.44
CA SER A 136 1.31 -13.58 -14.29
C SER A 136 1.25 -14.81 -13.38
N ASP A 137 1.57 -16.00 -13.86
CA ASP A 137 1.51 -17.25 -13.09
C ASP A 137 2.79 -17.55 -12.28
N PHE A 138 3.77 -16.63 -12.26
CA PHE A 138 4.94 -16.73 -11.42
C PHE A 138 4.72 -16.07 -10.05
N GLU A 139 5.42 -16.61 -9.05
CA GLU A 139 5.59 -15.98 -7.74
C GLU A 139 6.74 -14.98 -7.78
N TYR A 140 6.59 -13.85 -7.08
CA TYR A 140 7.61 -12.81 -7.02
C TYR A 140 7.97 -12.50 -5.58
N ASP A 141 9.25 -12.63 -5.25
CA ASP A 141 9.78 -12.26 -3.94
C ASP A 141 10.80 -11.11 -4.08
N PHE A 142 10.34 -9.91 -3.76
CA PHE A 142 11.13 -8.69 -3.68
C PHE A 142 11.37 -8.24 -2.23
N SER A 143 11.13 -9.13 -1.24
CA SER A 143 11.24 -8.79 0.18
C SER A 143 12.62 -8.27 0.56
N GLY A 144 12.66 -7.24 1.42
CA GLY A 144 13.91 -6.64 1.88
C GLY A 144 14.71 -5.89 0.81
N SER A 145 14.12 -5.62 -0.36
CA SER A 145 14.80 -4.90 -1.45
C SER A 145 15.02 -3.43 -1.12
N ILE A 146 16.12 -2.87 -1.61
CA ILE A 146 16.37 -1.42 -1.62
C ILE A 146 16.18 -0.91 -3.04
N PHE A 147 15.06 -0.22 -3.27
CA PHE A 147 14.74 0.43 -4.54
C PHE A 147 15.20 1.89 -4.46
N PHE A 148 16.42 2.14 -4.91
CA PHE A 148 17.03 3.47 -4.96
C PHE A 148 16.79 4.18 -6.31
N TYR A 149 15.77 3.76 -7.01
CA TYR A 149 15.29 4.23 -8.31
C TYR A 149 13.76 4.16 -8.33
N PRO A 150 13.08 4.93 -9.20
CA PRO A 150 11.62 4.88 -9.29
C PRO A 150 11.14 3.48 -9.68
N VAL A 151 10.07 3.03 -9.04
CA VAL A 151 9.42 1.74 -9.32
C VAL A 151 8.06 1.99 -9.96
N ASP A 152 7.89 1.52 -11.18
CA ASP A 152 6.59 1.46 -11.87
C ASP A 152 6.21 0.00 -12.14
N LEU A 153 5.21 -0.47 -11.38
CA LEU A 153 4.58 -1.77 -11.54
C LEU A 153 3.06 -1.62 -11.68
N THR A 154 2.62 -0.51 -12.28
CA THR A 154 1.21 -0.21 -12.51
C THR A 154 0.56 -1.22 -13.46
N ARG A 155 -0.75 -1.44 -13.33
CA ARG A 155 -1.53 -2.32 -14.23
C ARG A 155 -0.96 -3.73 -14.39
N SER A 156 -0.28 -4.22 -13.34
CA SER A 156 0.27 -5.56 -13.30
C SER A 156 -0.77 -6.57 -12.81
N TYR A 157 -0.77 -7.76 -13.40
CA TYR A 157 -1.63 -8.85 -12.98
C TYR A 157 -0.79 -9.95 -12.32
N TYR A 158 -1.03 -10.22 -11.06
CA TYR A 158 -0.39 -11.27 -10.27
C TYR A 158 -1.40 -12.37 -9.96
N ALA A 159 -1.23 -13.55 -10.59
CA ALA A 159 -2.07 -14.70 -10.33
C ALA A 159 -1.60 -15.52 -9.12
N LYS A 160 -0.39 -15.28 -8.65
CA LYS A 160 0.27 -15.95 -7.53
C LYS A 160 0.68 -14.93 -6.47
N PRO A 161 1.04 -15.37 -5.26
CA PRO A 161 1.49 -14.46 -4.20
C PRO A 161 2.68 -13.60 -4.63
N VAL A 162 2.69 -12.35 -4.17
CA VAL A 162 3.83 -11.46 -4.36
C VAL A 162 4.23 -10.80 -3.04
N ASN A 163 5.54 -10.78 -2.79
CA ASN A 163 6.10 -10.28 -1.54
C ASN A 163 7.02 -9.09 -1.76
N PHE A 164 6.63 -7.92 -1.24
CA PHE A 164 7.40 -6.68 -1.19
C PHE A 164 7.74 -6.27 0.26
N SER A 165 7.50 -7.13 1.25
CA SER A 165 7.67 -6.79 2.66
C SER A 165 9.11 -6.42 3.03
N GLY A 166 9.27 -5.52 4.00
CA GLY A 166 10.57 -5.07 4.49
C GLY A 166 11.37 -4.26 3.48
N SER A 167 10.76 -3.81 2.39
CA SER A 167 11.45 -3.09 1.32
C SER A 167 11.55 -1.58 1.57
N ALA A 168 12.62 -0.97 1.07
CA ALA A 168 12.84 0.47 1.12
C ALA A 168 12.74 1.07 -0.28
N TYR A 169 11.84 2.05 -0.45
CA TYR A 169 11.64 2.81 -1.69
C TYR A 169 12.12 4.23 -1.45
N TRP A 170 13.22 4.61 -2.09
CA TRP A 170 13.85 5.91 -1.89
C TRP A 170 13.37 6.97 -2.87
N ASP A 171 12.70 6.52 -3.92
CA ASP A 171 12.04 7.36 -4.92
C ASP A 171 10.55 6.99 -5.01
N GLU A 172 9.84 7.48 -6.01
CA GLU A 172 8.44 7.17 -6.26
C GLU A 172 8.25 5.66 -6.53
N ALA A 173 7.19 5.08 -5.91
CA ALA A 173 6.79 3.69 -6.13
C ALA A 173 5.30 3.64 -6.49
N ASP A 174 4.98 3.17 -7.69
CA ASP A 174 3.59 3.09 -8.17
C ASP A 174 3.20 1.65 -8.53
N PHE A 175 2.21 1.13 -7.80
CA PHE A 175 1.59 -0.19 -7.94
C PHE A 175 0.10 -0.08 -8.34
N SER A 176 -0.34 1.12 -8.75
CA SER A 176 -1.75 1.43 -8.97
C SER A 176 -2.35 0.63 -10.14
N TYR A 177 -3.66 0.43 -10.09
CA TYR A 177 -4.46 -0.25 -11.12
C TYR A 177 -4.09 -1.71 -11.35
N SER A 178 -3.44 -2.34 -10.37
CA SER A 178 -2.97 -3.72 -10.44
C SER A 178 -4.01 -4.71 -9.89
N THR A 179 -3.96 -5.95 -10.36
CA THR A 179 -4.81 -7.04 -9.91
C THR A 179 -3.97 -8.09 -9.21
N TYR A 180 -4.31 -8.38 -7.96
CA TYR A 180 -3.69 -9.41 -7.13
C TYR A 180 -4.72 -10.50 -6.86
N MET A 181 -4.53 -11.67 -7.47
CA MET A 181 -5.45 -12.80 -7.34
C MET A 181 -5.25 -13.60 -6.06
N ASP A 182 -4.06 -13.51 -5.48
CA ASP A 182 -3.64 -14.16 -4.26
C ASP A 182 -3.12 -13.12 -3.25
N GLU A 183 -2.47 -13.54 -2.19
CA GLU A 183 -1.96 -12.67 -1.14
C GLU A 183 -0.86 -11.73 -1.63
N VAL A 184 -0.89 -10.48 -1.15
CA VAL A 184 0.17 -9.52 -1.41
C VAL A 184 0.67 -8.88 -0.12
N TYR A 185 1.99 -8.83 0.01
CA TYR A 185 2.67 -8.34 1.21
C TYR A 185 3.49 -7.08 0.92
N PHE A 186 3.11 -5.96 1.55
CA PHE A 186 3.83 -4.68 1.56
C PHE A 186 4.23 -4.25 2.99
N SER A 187 4.19 -5.19 3.94
CA SER A 187 4.41 -4.91 5.37
C SER A 187 5.83 -4.41 5.65
N GLU A 188 5.98 -3.65 6.73
CA GLU A 188 7.29 -3.23 7.27
C GLU A 188 8.16 -2.49 6.26
N SER A 189 7.53 -1.88 5.26
CA SER A 189 8.20 -1.18 4.17
C SER A 189 8.32 0.32 4.43
N SER A 190 9.32 0.96 3.86
CA SER A 190 9.53 2.40 3.97
C SER A 190 9.49 3.08 2.61
N TYR A 191 8.66 4.14 2.49
CA TYR A 191 8.49 4.91 1.27
C TYR A 191 8.92 6.35 1.52
N GLN A 192 10.00 6.78 0.87
CA GLN A 192 10.50 8.16 0.96
C GLN A 192 9.72 9.08 0.00
N GLY A 193 9.52 8.62 -1.23
CA GLY A 193 8.73 9.29 -2.24
C GLY A 193 7.23 8.97 -2.14
N ARG A 194 6.49 9.34 -3.18
CA ARG A 194 5.08 8.98 -3.31
C ARG A 194 4.92 7.47 -3.46
N ALA A 195 3.91 6.91 -2.75
CA ALA A 195 3.51 5.50 -2.86
C ALA A 195 2.09 5.39 -3.43
N GLY A 196 1.95 4.79 -4.61
CA GLY A 196 0.68 4.63 -5.32
C GLY A 196 0.17 3.19 -5.28
N PHE A 197 -1.08 3.00 -4.79
CA PHE A 197 -1.81 1.72 -4.78
C PHE A 197 -3.26 1.90 -5.23
N ASN A 198 -3.54 3.01 -5.95
CA ASN A 198 -4.90 3.40 -6.29
C ASN A 198 -5.53 2.45 -7.33
N GLY A 199 -6.86 2.29 -7.27
CA GLY A 199 -7.63 1.61 -8.30
C GLY A 199 -7.34 0.11 -8.44
N SER A 200 -6.69 -0.50 -7.47
CA SER A 200 -6.25 -1.90 -7.53
C SER A 200 -7.31 -2.87 -7.01
N ILE A 201 -7.23 -4.11 -7.47
CA ILE A 201 -8.13 -5.20 -7.08
C ILE A 201 -7.33 -6.25 -6.31
N TYR A 202 -7.72 -6.50 -5.07
CA TYR A 202 -7.13 -7.50 -4.18
C TYR A 202 -8.14 -8.61 -3.94
N GLN A 203 -7.91 -9.79 -4.51
CA GLN A 203 -8.76 -10.97 -4.31
C GLN A 203 -8.38 -11.71 -3.02
N GLY A 204 -7.08 -11.87 -2.78
CA GLY A 204 -6.50 -12.40 -1.55
C GLY A 204 -6.33 -11.33 -0.47
N GLU A 205 -5.57 -11.64 0.56
CA GLU A 205 -5.22 -10.67 1.59
C GLU A 205 -4.24 -9.62 1.08
N ALA A 206 -4.46 -8.35 1.46
CA ALA A 206 -3.58 -7.24 1.17
C ALA A 206 -2.98 -6.70 2.47
N VAL A 207 -1.68 -6.87 2.66
CA VAL A 207 -1.01 -6.64 3.94
C VAL A 207 -0.01 -5.48 3.84
N PHE A 208 -0.34 -4.34 4.50
CA PHE A 208 0.46 -3.11 4.52
C PHE A 208 0.93 -2.74 5.95
N ARG A 209 0.94 -3.69 6.87
CA ARG A 209 1.19 -3.48 8.31
C ARG A 209 2.58 -2.89 8.57
N GLY A 210 2.67 -2.02 9.59
CA GLY A 210 3.95 -1.54 10.12
C GLY A 210 4.78 -0.71 9.14
N SER A 211 4.17 -0.21 8.07
CA SER A 211 4.88 0.53 7.03
C SER A 211 4.97 2.03 7.33
N THR A 212 6.03 2.67 6.84
CA THR A 212 6.26 4.11 7.01
C THR A 212 6.20 4.83 5.66
N TYR A 213 5.29 5.80 5.54
CA TYR A 213 5.09 6.61 4.35
C TYR A 213 5.53 8.06 4.64
N ARG A 214 6.69 8.46 4.10
CA ARG A 214 7.18 9.85 4.23
C ARG A 214 6.56 10.76 3.17
N GLY A 215 6.42 10.26 1.93
CA GLY A 215 5.67 10.92 0.88
C GLY A 215 4.17 10.60 0.97
N SER A 216 3.37 11.14 0.04
CA SER A 216 1.94 10.85 -0.03
C SER A 216 1.67 9.38 -0.35
N ALA A 217 0.66 8.78 0.32
CA ALA A 217 0.25 7.40 0.14
C ALA A 217 -1.17 7.31 -0.42
N GLY A 218 -1.33 6.73 -1.60
CA GLY A 218 -2.60 6.61 -2.29
C GLY A 218 -3.12 5.18 -2.34
N PHE A 219 -4.31 4.92 -1.75
CA PHE A 219 -5.02 3.64 -1.75
C PHE A 219 -6.47 3.79 -2.25
N ALA A 220 -6.76 4.91 -2.90
CA ALA A 220 -8.12 5.28 -3.28
C ALA A 220 -8.70 4.39 -4.38
N ARG A 221 -10.04 4.24 -4.37
CA ARG A 221 -10.82 3.56 -5.41
C ARG A 221 -10.43 2.10 -5.64
N SER A 222 -9.88 1.46 -4.60
CA SER A 222 -9.45 0.07 -4.65
C SER A 222 -10.56 -0.87 -4.15
N THR A 223 -10.53 -2.12 -4.61
CA THR A 223 -11.47 -3.16 -4.19
C THR A 223 -10.72 -4.26 -3.47
N TYR A 224 -10.99 -4.43 -2.18
CA TYR A 224 -10.44 -5.48 -1.33
C TYR A 224 -11.51 -6.55 -1.14
N ARG A 225 -11.29 -7.74 -1.70
CA ARG A 225 -12.19 -8.90 -1.56
C ARG A 225 -11.75 -9.80 -0.40
N GLY A 226 -10.43 -9.92 -0.18
CA GLY A 226 -9.83 -10.47 1.03
C GLY A 226 -9.71 -9.46 2.16
N GLY A 227 -9.01 -9.82 3.24
CA GLY A 227 -8.67 -8.90 4.33
C GLY A 227 -7.74 -7.78 3.87
N ALA A 228 -7.94 -6.57 4.39
CA ALA A 228 -7.08 -5.41 4.10
C ALA A 228 -6.48 -4.89 5.41
N TYR A 229 -5.16 -4.95 5.55
CA TYR A 229 -4.48 -4.71 6.82
C TYR A 229 -3.46 -3.56 6.69
N PHE A 230 -3.79 -2.41 7.31
CA PHE A 230 -2.94 -1.20 7.37
C PHE A 230 -2.46 -0.91 8.79
N THR A 231 -2.63 -1.85 9.70
CA THR A 231 -2.37 -1.75 11.14
C THR A 231 -0.95 -1.31 11.45
N GLY A 232 -0.79 -0.42 12.43
CA GLY A 232 0.51 -0.02 12.97
C GLY A 232 1.39 0.78 12.01
N SER A 233 0.79 1.37 10.98
CA SER A 233 1.51 2.13 9.97
C SER A 233 1.64 3.62 10.34
N THR A 234 2.69 4.26 9.85
CA THR A 234 2.97 5.69 10.09
C THR A 234 2.91 6.47 8.77
N TYR A 235 2.03 7.46 8.72
CA TYR A 235 1.84 8.35 7.57
C TYR A 235 2.31 9.75 7.95
N LEU A 236 3.46 10.17 7.40
CA LEU A 236 4.06 11.48 7.67
C LEU A 236 3.57 12.57 6.70
N SER A 237 2.85 12.18 5.66
CA SER A 237 2.22 13.04 4.66
C SER A 237 0.77 12.59 4.43
N GLU A 238 0.15 13.02 3.35
CA GLU A 238 -1.23 12.69 2.98
C GLU A 238 -1.44 11.19 2.82
N ALA A 239 -2.53 10.66 3.39
CA ALA A 239 -2.97 9.27 3.20
C ALA A 239 -4.39 9.25 2.62
N VAL A 240 -4.57 8.63 1.45
CA VAL A 240 -5.83 8.71 0.70
C VAL A 240 -6.39 7.32 0.45
N PHE A 241 -7.50 6.99 1.12
CA PHE A 241 -8.20 5.70 1.03
C PHE A 241 -9.62 5.82 0.42
N ARG A 242 -10.02 7.01 0.01
CA ARG A 242 -11.38 7.35 -0.39
C ARG A 242 -11.94 6.49 -1.52
N GLY A 243 -13.26 6.23 -1.46
CA GLY A 243 -14.00 5.58 -2.53
C GLY A 243 -13.67 4.11 -2.71
N SER A 244 -13.07 3.48 -1.69
CA SER A 244 -12.68 2.07 -1.74
C SER A 244 -13.78 1.15 -1.20
N VAL A 245 -13.77 -0.11 -1.64
CA VAL A 245 -14.71 -1.14 -1.22
C VAL A 245 -13.97 -2.26 -0.51
N TYR A 246 -14.31 -2.48 0.77
CA TYR A 246 -13.75 -3.53 1.63
C TYR A 246 -14.83 -4.59 1.87
N ARG A 247 -14.67 -5.78 1.29
CA ARG A 247 -15.66 -6.86 1.42
C ARG A 247 -15.49 -7.70 2.69
N CYS A 248 -14.26 -7.86 3.12
CA CYS A 248 -13.87 -8.51 4.37
C CYS A 248 -13.45 -7.48 5.43
N ALA A 249 -12.74 -7.92 6.47
CA ALA A 249 -12.20 -7.03 7.49
C ALA A 249 -11.22 -6.00 6.90
N ALA A 250 -11.32 -4.75 7.36
CA ALA A 250 -10.41 -3.66 7.04
C ALA A 250 -9.84 -3.09 8.34
N ALA A 251 -8.54 -3.28 8.57
CA ALA A 251 -7.87 -2.89 9.80
C ALA A 251 -6.90 -1.72 9.54
N PHE A 252 -7.20 -0.57 10.14
CA PHE A 252 -6.40 0.65 10.12
C PHE A 252 -5.87 1.02 11.51
N ASN A 253 -6.15 0.17 12.48
CA ASN A 253 -5.93 0.41 13.90
C ASN A 253 -4.45 0.58 14.27
N ASN A 254 -4.21 1.24 15.40
CA ASN A 254 -2.88 1.50 15.95
C ASN A 254 -1.95 2.25 14.99
N SER A 255 -2.49 3.08 14.11
CA SER A 255 -1.75 3.81 13.08
C SER A 255 -1.59 5.30 13.45
N ALA A 256 -0.51 5.92 12.99
CA ALA A 256 -0.22 7.33 13.22
C ALA A 256 -0.33 8.14 11.91
N TYR A 257 -1.27 9.07 11.87
CA TYR A 257 -1.49 9.99 10.75
C TYR A 257 -1.04 11.39 11.19
N GLN A 258 0.15 11.80 10.75
CA GLN A 258 0.73 13.11 11.12
C GLN A 258 0.22 14.25 10.24
N TYR A 259 -0.41 13.93 9.10
CA TYR A 259 -1.05 14.89 8.21
C TYR A 259 -2.51 14.49 8.00
N TRP A 260 -3.18 14.96 6.93
CA TRP A 260 -4.58 14.62 6.72
C TRP A 260 -4.77 13.22 6.13
N VAL A 261 -5.84 12.57 6.57
CA VAL A 261 -6.26 11.28 6.00
C VAL A 261 -7.66 11.40 5.41
N ASP A 262 -7.81 10.91 4.18
CA ASP A 262 -9.06 10.92 3.41
C ASP A 262 -9.61 9.50 3.26
N LEU A 263 -10.63 9.15 4.04
CA LEU A 263 -11.34 7.86 4.03
C LEU A 263 -12.78 7.99 3.48
N ARG A 264 -13.10 9.13 2.87
CA ARG A 264 -14.46 9.47 2.41
C ARG A 264 -15.01 8.49 1.39
N GLY A 265 -16.34 8.30 1.45
CA GLY A 265 -17.10 7.61 0.42
C GLY A 265 -16.73 6.15 0.26
N SER A 266 -16.14 5.53 1.28
CA SER A 266 -15.74 4.14 1.27
C SER A 266 -16.88 3.23 1.77
N THR A 267 -16.88 1.98 1.31
CA THR A 267 -17.88 0.99 1.73
C THR A 267 -17.19 -0.17 2.44
N TYR A 268 -17.54 -0.38 3.70
CA TYR A 268 -17.04 -1.46 4.54
C TYR A 268 -18.16 -2.51 4.72
N GLN A 269 -18.02 -3.65 4.05
CA GLN A 269 -18.97 -4.75 4.14
C GLN A 269 -18.63 -5.70 5.30
N GLY A 270 -17.34 -5.80 5.65
CA GLY A 270 -16.84 -6.45 6.87
C GLY A 270 -16.69 -5.48 8.03
N ALA A 271 -16.06 -5.91 9.12
CA ALA A 271 -15.67 -5.03 10.21
C ALA A 271 -14.60 -4.03 9.75
N ALA A 272 -14.72 -2.77 10.18
CA ALA A 272 -13.76 -1.71 9.96
C ALA A 272 -13.18 -1.26 11.30
N ASP A 273 -11.86 -1.40 11.45
CA ASP A 273 -11.17 -1.09 12.70
C ASP A 273 -10.19 0.07 12.51
N PHE A 274 -10.49 1.19 13.16
CA PHE A 274 -9.67 2.42 13.22
C PHE A 274 -9.15 2.69 14.62
N GLY A 275 -9.43 1.78 15.58
CA GLY A 275 -9.16 1.94 16.99
C GLY A 275 -7.68 2.14 17.33
N GLY A 276 -7.38 2.76 18.46
CA GLY A 276 -6.02 3.01 18.94
C GLY A 276 -5.17 3.90 18.03
N SER A 277 -5.77 4.59 17.06
CA SER A 277 -5.05 5.40 16.07
C SER A 277 -4.93 6.86 16.48
N THR A 278 -3.86 7.52 16.05
CA THR A 278 -3.62 8.96 16.31
C THR A 278 -3.74 9.75 15.01
N TYR A 279 -4.64 10.74 15.00
CA TYR A 279 -4.89 11.68 13.91
C TYR A 279 -4.48 13.08 14.34
N GLN A 280 -3.27 13.52 13.94
CA GLN A 280 -2.75 14.83 14.38
C GLN A 280 -3.41 15.99 13.65
N TYR A 281 -3.87 15.77 12.42
CA TYR A 281 -4.50 16.82 11.60
C TYR A 281 -5.96 16.45 11.28
N TRP A 282 -6.36 16.44 10.04
CA TRP A 282 -7.74 16.17 9.63
C TRP A 282 -7.93 14.68 9.30
N ALA A 283 -8.98 14.11 9.87
CA ALA A 283 -9.44 12.77 9.57
C ALA A 283 -10.85 12.85 8.95
N ASP A 284 -10.97 12.51 7.69
CA ASP A 284 -12.21 12.66 6.95
C ASP A 284 -12.81 11.30 6.57
N PHE A 285 -13.84 10.88 7.31
CA PHE A 285 -14.60 9.63 7.12
C PHE A 285 -15.97 9.85 6.48
N ARG A 286 -16.28 11.08 6.04
CA ARG A 286 -17.62 11.47 5.55
C ARG A 286 -18.10 10.60 4.39
N GLY A 287 -19.42 10.37 4.33
CA GLY A 287 -20.09 9.69 3.24
C GLY A 287 -19.74 8.21 3.11
N SER A 288 -19.22 7.60 4.17
CA SER A 288 -18.87 6.18 4.19
C SER A 288 -20.03 5.31 4.70
N THR A 289 -20.04 4.04 4.25
CA THR A 289 -21.06 3.07 4.68
C THR A 289 -20.37 1.93 5.42
N TYR A 290 -20.81 1.66 6.65
CA TYR A 290 -20.33 0.61 7.53
C TYR A 290 -21.47 -0.42 7.72
N ARG A 291 -21.36 -1.59 7.09
CA ARG A 291 -22.40 -2.62 7.14
C ARG A 291 -22.33 -3.51 8.37
N ARG A 292 -21.15 -3.58 8.98
CA ARG A 292 -20.90 -4.30 10.23
C ARG A 292 -20.32 -3.36 11.27
N TRP A 293 -19.49 -3.85 12.14
CA TRP A 293 -18.89 -3.10 13.23
C TRP A 293 -17.88 -2.08 12.72
N ALA A 294 -17.94 -0.87 13.27
CA ALA A 294 -17.00 0.21 13.01
C ALA A 294 -16.36 0.64 14.33
N TYR A 295 -15.11 0.26 14.53
CA TYR A 295 -14.36 0.56 15.75
C TYR A 295 -13.52 1.82 15.55
N PHE A 296 -13.75 2.82 16.38
CA PHE A 296 -12.98 4.05 16.49
C PHE A 296 -12.45 4.23 17.92
N ASN A 297 -12.61 3.21 18.77
CA ASN A 297 -12.28 3.25 20.18
C ASN A 297 -10.80 3.55 20.44
N ASP A 298 -10.50 4.13 21.61
CA ASP A 298 -9.15 4.47 22.07
C ASP A 298 -8.31 5.34 21.10
N SER A 299 -8.98 6.05 20.19
CA SER A 299 -8.33 6.89 19.19
C SER A 299 -8.13 8.32 19.69
N ILE A 300 -7.09 8.98 19.21
CA ILE A 300 -6.78 10.39 19.54
C ILE A 300 -6.90 11.23 18.25
N CYS A 301 -7.88 12.14 18.22
CA CYS A 301 -8.10 13.08 17.12
C CYS A 301 -7.74 14.49 17.57
N CYS A 302 -6.52 14.96 17.28
CA CYS A 302 -6.05 16.30 17.64
C CYS A 302 -6.64 17.38 16.72
N GLY A 303 -6.90 17.06 15.45
CA GLY A 303 -7.48 17.95 14.47
C GLY A 303 -8.99 17.75 14.28
N TRP A 304 -9.50 18.16 13.11
CA TRP A 304 -10.90 17.98 12.75
C TRP A 304 -11.18 16.51 12.35
N ALA A 305 -12.26 15.92 12.88
CA ALA A 305 -12.75 14.60 12.53
C ALA A 305 -14.15 14.69 11.88
N GLY A 306 -14.25 14.41 10.60
CA GLY A 306 -15.50 14.44 9.84
C GLY A 306 -16.10 13.06 9.68
N LEU A 307 -17.32 12.88 10.18
CA LEU A 307 -18.09 11.61 10.12
C LEU A 307 -19.46 11.81 9.48
N SER A 308 -19.81 13.05 9.07
CA SER A 308 -21.13 13.38 8.53
C SER A 308 -21.44 12.62 7.23
N HIS A 309 -22.72 12.50 6.90
CA HIS A 309 -23.21 11.80 5.71
C HIS A 309 -22.83 10.30 5.68
N SER A 310 -22.41 9.72 6.80
CA SER A 310 -22.06 8.31 6.91
C SER A 310 -23.25 7.47 7.36
N VAL A 311 -23.29 6.20 6.95
CA VAL A 311 -24.32 5.24 7.31
C VAL A 311 -23.68 4.09 8.10
N TYR A 312 -24.17 3.87 9.31
CA TYR A 312 -23.75 2.78 10.19
C TYR A 312 -24.90 1.78 10.29
N GLU A 313 -24.82 0.68 9.54
CA GLU A 313 -25.79 -0.41 9.58
C GLU A 313 -25.53 -1.34 10.77
N GLY A 314 -24.28 -1.46 11.23
CA GLY A 314 -23.86 -2.19 12.42
C GLY A 314 -23.53 -1.28 13.60
N GLU A 315 -22.85 -1.83 14.59
CA GLU A 315 -22.42 -1.07 15.77
C GLU A 315 -21.25 -0.14 15.44
N ALA A 316 -21.25 1.06 16.06
CA ALA A 316 -20.16 2.01 16.00
C ALA A 316 -19.64 2.30 17.42
N ASP A 317 -18.39 1.98 17.67
CA ASP A 317 -17.74 2.12 18.97
C ASP A 317 -16.70 3.25 18.94
N PHE A 318 -16.93 4.30 19.71
CA PHE A 318 -16.03 5.44 19.94
C PHE A 318 -15.53 5.50 21.39
N SER A 319 -15.70 4.41 22.17
CA SER A 319 -15.31 4.37 23.57
C SER A 319 -13.81 4.63 23.76
N GLY A 320 -13.44 5.32 24.83
CA GLY A 320 -12.05 5.67 25.15
C GLY A 320 -11.39 6.67 24.20
N SER A 321 -12.09 7.17 23.18
CA SER A 321 -11.52 8.10 22.21
C SER A 321 -11.48 9.53 22.74
N VAL A 322 -10.41 10.25 22.36
CA VAL A 322 -10.17 11.64 22.74
C VAL A 322 -10.22 12.53 21.50
N PHE A 323 -11.17 13.49 21.48
CA PHE A 323 -11.32 14.47 20.42
C PHE A 323 -10.89 15.85 20.91
N CYS A 324 -9.63 16.26 20.63
CA CYS A 324 -9.12 17.57 21.01
C CYS A 324 -9.57 18.67 20.04
N GLY A 325 -9.87 18.30 18.79
CA GLY A 325 -10.38 19.18 17.74
C GLY A 325 -11.90 19.04 17.55
N ALA A 326 -12.42 19.60 16.45
CA ALA A 326 -13.83 19.53 16.15
C ALA A 326 -14.24 18.15 15.63
N LEU A 327 -15.23 17.52 16.25
CA LEU A 327 -15.91 16.31 15.78
C LEU A 327 -17.20 16.70 15.05
N ASN A 328 -17.46 16.13 13.88
CA ASN A 328 -18.61 16.48 13.05
C ASN A 328 -19.36 15.27 12.51
N PHE A 329 -20.57 15.03 13.01
CA PHE A 329 -21.52 14.03 12.53
C PHE A 329 -22.66 14.63 11.69
N GLY A 330 -22.90 15.93 11.75
CA GLY A 330 -24.16 16.53 11.32
C GLY A 330 -24.09 17.46 10.11
N THR A 331 -22.93 17.98 9.75
CA THR A 331 -22.81 18.97 8.68
C THR A 331 -21.67 18.65 7.71
N ASP A 332 -21.76 19.20 6.49
CA ASP A 332 -20.60 19.21 5.59
C ASP A 332 -19.59 20.30 6.01
N PHE A 333 -18.52 20.41 5.23
CA PHE A 333 -17.45 21.40 5.48
C PHE A 333 -17.97 22.86 5.42
N PHE A 334 -19.08 23.12 4.72
CA PHE A 334 -19.72 24.44 4.57
C PHE A 334 -20.84 24.68 5.59
N GLY A 335 -21.03 23.77 6.56
CA GLY A 335 -22.08 23.87 7.59
C GLY A 335 -23.46 23.48 7.10
N LYS A 336 -23.62 22.91 5.90
CA LYS A 336 -24.90 22.38 5.41
C LYS A 336 -25.25 21.10 6.15
N PRO A 337 -26.51 20.93 6.66
CA PRO A 337 -26.91 19.72 7.35
C PRO A 337 -26.80 18.46 6.48
N PHE A 338 -26.00 17.51 6.91
CA PHE A 338 -25.85 16.18 6.37
C PHE A 338 -25.59 15.19 7.53
N PRO A 339 -26.63 14.87 8.34
CA PRO A 339 -26.44 14.01 9.51
C PRO A 339 -26.03 12.59 9.13
N SER A 340 -25.21 12.00 9.96
CA SER A 340 -24.93 10.57 9.91
C SER A 340 -26.15 9.78 10.38
N ARG A 341 -26.29 8.55 9.87
CA ARG A 341 -27.42 7.66 10.13
C ARG A 341 -26.92 6.40 10.82
N PHE A 342 -27.48 6.08 11.96
CA PHE A 342 -27.24 4.84 12.69
C PHE A 342 -28.51 3.98 12.61
N VAL A 343 -28.44 2.84 11.94
CA VAL A 343 -29.64 2.07 11.55
C VAL A 343 -30.13 1.16 12.68
N GLN A 344 -29.25 0.51 13.41
CA GLN A 344 -29.63 -0.47 14.43
C GLN A 344 -29.42 0.00 15.87
N ASN A 345 -28.28 0.63 16.14
CA ASN A 345 -27.90 1.03 17.48
C ASN A 345 -27.35 2.45 17.52
N ALA A 346 -27.56 3.18 18.59
CA ALA A 346 -26.88 4.42 18.86
C ALA A 346 -25.36 4.16 18.98
N PRO A 347 -24.50 5.12 18.56
CA PRO A 347 -23.05 4.97 18.73
C PRO A 347 -22.68 4.89 20.21
N CYS A 348 -21.72 4.03 20.54
CA CYS A 348 -21.21 3.92 21.90
C CYS A 348 -20.12 4.96 22.13
N PHE A 349 -20.28 5.79 23.18
CA PHE A 349 -19.29 6.71 23.67
C PHE A 349 -19.12 6.48 25.17
N VAL A 350 -18.01 5.91 25.59
CA VAL A 350 -17.63 5.84 27.00
C VAL A 350 -16.54 6.89 27.22
N ALA A 351 -16.86 7.95 27.93
CA ALA A 351 -15.88 9.00 28.25
C ALA A 351 -15.56 8.96 29.74
N GLU A 352 -14.27 8.96 30.05
CA GLU A 352 -13.81 9.18 31.42
C GLU A 352 -13.84 10.66 31.84
N ASN A 353 -14.13 11.60 30.93
CA ASN A 353 -14.06 13.05 31.18
C ASN A 353 -15.25 13.82 30.57
N ASP A 354 -15.68 14.90 31.28
CA ASP A 354 -16.72 15.86 30.87
C ASP A 354 -16.42 16.60 29.54
N ALA A 355 -15.24 16.43 28.95
CA ALA A 355 -14.83 17.09 27.71
C ALA A 355 -15.67 16.66 26.49
N LEU A 356 -16.22 15.44 26.45
CA LEU A 356 -17.10 15.00 25.39
C LEU A 356 -18.48 15.66 25.44
N ALA A 357 -18.99 15.96 26.62
CA ALA A 357 -20.28 16.63 26.79
C ALA A 357 -20.34 18.01 26.12
N THR A 358 -19.22 18.74 26.09
CA THR A 358 -19.11 20.04 25.41
C THR A 358 -19.02 19.93 23.89
N LEU A 359 -18.48 18.83 23.34
CA LEU A 359 -18.36 18.60 21.90
C LEU A 359 -19.71 18.27 21.24
N PHE A 360 -20.59 17.56 21.93
CA PHE A 360 -21.93 17.19 21.42
C PHE A 360 -23.00 18.26 21.57
N GLY A 361 -22.74 19.32 22.30
CA GLY A 361 -23.67 20.44 22.48
C GLY A 361 -23.79 21.40 21.29
N SER A 362 -23.05 21.18 20.19
CA SER A 362 -23.15 22.03 19.00
C SER A 362 -24.08 21.40 17.95
N SER A 363 -24.80 22.25 17.19
CA SER A 363 -25.65 21.81 16.07
C SER A 363 -24.93 21.05 14.96
N SER A 364 -23.61 21.04 14.94
CA SER A 364 -22.76 20.29 14.00
C SER A 364 -22.72 18.77 14.29
N ASN A 365 -23.18 18.33 15.47
CA ASN A 365 -23.11 16.94 15.90
C ASN A 365 -24.48 16.23 15.94
N ASN A 366 -25.48 16.74 15.23
CA ASN A 366 -26.74 16.05 15.08
C ASN A 366 -26.57 14.81 14.20
N PHE A 367 -27.00 13.65 14.72
CA PHE A 367 -27.08 12.40 13.97
C PHE A 367 -28.49 11.77 14.12
N VAL A 368 -28.83 10.85 13.24
CA VAL A 368 -30.14 10.18 13.22
C VAL A 368 -29.96 8.70 13.54
N VAL A 369 -30.76 8.19 14.49
CA VAL A 369 -30.88 6.73 14.77
C VAL A 369 -32.23 6.28 14.22
N GLU A 370 -32.25 5.34 13.26
CA GLU A 370 -33.44 5.02 12.46
C GLU A 370 -34.32 3.90 13.05
N ASP A 371 -33.74 2.93 13.76
CA ASP A 371 -34.45 1.66 14.04
C ASP A 371 -35.26 1.64 15.32
N SER A 372 -35.29 2.70 16.11
CA SER A 372 -36.10 2.69 17.34
C SER A 372 -37.56 3.06 17.13
N GLY A 373 -37.93 3.53 15.95
CA GLY A 373 -39.26 4.13 15.74
C GLY A 373 -39.55 5.32 16.65
N TYR A 374 -38.56 5.71 17.44
CA TYR A 374 -38.61 6.83 18.36
C TYR A 374 -37.62 7.92 17.94
N PRO A 375 -38.03 9.20 18.01
CA PRO A 375 -37.06 10.27 17.91
C PRO A 375 -36.04 10.10 19.04
N VAL A 376 -34.74 10.18 18.67
CA VAL A 376 -33.66 10.10 19.66
C VAL A 376 -33.85 11.24 20.66
N SER A 377 -34.27 10.91 21.86
CA SER A 377 -34.35 11.86 22.97
C SER A 377 -32.90 12.17 23.40
N LEU A 378 -32.52 13.44 23.30
CA LEU A 378 -31.25 13.88 23.85
C LEU A 378 -31.38 14.10 25.36
N GLY A 379 -30.40 13.63 26.13
CA GLY A 379 -30.29 13.97 27.54
C GLY A 379 -29.96 15.46 27.71
N ALA A 380 -29.97 15.93 28.96
CA ALA A 380 -29.65 17.32 29.31
C ALA A 380 -28.21 17.75 28.87
N ASN A 381 -27.34 16.79 28.57
CA ASN A 381 -25.99 16.92 28.08
C ASN A 381 -25.89 16.93 26.54
N GLY A 382 -27.05 16.90 25.82
CA GLY A 382 -27.09 16.90 24.35
C GLY A 382 -26.70 15.56 23.70
N LEU A 383 -26.61 14.49 24.48
CA LEU A 383 -26.30 13.16 24.01
C LEU A 383 -27.57 12.28 23.88
N PRO A 384 -27.62 11.35 22.93
CA PRO A 384 -28.73 10.40 22.85
C PRO A 384 -28.90 9.61 24.14
N LEU A 385 -30.15 9.52 24.63
CA LEU A 385 -30.49 8.65 25.76
C LEU A 385 -30.23 7.20 25.32
N GLY A 386 -29.32 6.51 26.00
CA GLY A 386 -28.93 5.12 25.70
C GLY A 386 -27.48 5.00 25.20
N CYS A 387 -26.77 6.11 24.96
CA CYS A 387 -25.32 6.05 24.85
C CYS A 387 -24.74 5.74 26.24
N GLY A 388 -24.04 4.62 26.36
CA GLY A 388 -23.25 4.31 27.56
C GLY A 388 -22.05 5.26 27.63
N PHE A 389 -21.84 5.88 28.76
CA PHE A 389 -20.66 6.69 29.13
C PHE A 389 -19.80 5.87 30.05
#